data_da258d5dee168b85b2e3d5b65e49a6ce
#
_entry.id   da258d5dee168b85b2e3d5b65e49a6ce
#
_cell.length_a   1.000
_cell.length_b   1.000
_cell.length_c   1.000
_cell.angle_alpha   90.00
_cell.angle_beta   90.00
_cell.angle_gamma   90.00
#
_symmetry.space_group_name_H-M   'P 1'
#
loop_
_entity.id
_entity.type
_entity.pdbx_description
1 polymer ?
#
loop_
_entity_poly.entity_id
_entity_poly.type
_entity_poly.pdbx_seq_one_letter_code
_entity_poly.pdbx_strand_id
1 'polypeptide(L)'
;MKYEIKANKRRSFLMFSLSILFVVSGFLPFLGMGLRESRRYVPVFHDAVFIAAIVFFGFGVWVCLKTILSTKPAVSISEKGICDNVSFGMIEWEDVAGFRKVRVQKQDYILILLENPEKYIEKFNFFRQKWLNFNLKQYGTPVMIHTGNLKIDQEELLNIVRKEWAEYKRNKKNDFKSNIE
;
A
#
# COMPACT_ATOMS: atom_id res chain seq x y z
N MET A 1 17.86 11.34 3.37
CA MET A 1 16.52 10.93 3.86
C MET A 1 16.43 11.31 5.32
N LYS A 2 15.41 12.08 5.72
CA LYS A 2 15.23 12.51 7.13
C LYS A 2 14.46 11.48 7.97
N TYR A 3 13.46 10.81 7.38
CA TYR A 3 12.64 9.82 8.08
C TYR A 3 12.39 8.60 7.20
N GLU A 4 12.47 7.41 7.82
CA GLU A 4 12.17 6.13 7.18
C GLU A 4 11.15 5.37 8.02
N ILE A 5 9.95 5.20 7.50
CA ILE A 5 8.84 4.57 8.18
C ILE A 5 8.63 3.18 7.60
N LYS A 6 8.81 2.16 8.47
CA LYS A 6 8.70 0.76 8.09
C LYS A 6 7.26 0.28 8.09
N ALA A 7 6.95 -0.67 7.21
CA ALA A 7 5.67 -1.38 7.23
C ALA A 7 5.51 -2.23 8.51
N ASN A 8 4.28 -2.33 8.99
CA ASN A 8 3.92 -3.26 10.05
C ASN A 8 3.71 -4.66 9.44
N LYS A 9 4.71 -5.51 9.53
CA LYS A 9 4.71 -6.85 8.92
C LYS A 9 3.82 -7.88 9.66
N ARG A 10 3.28 -7.54 10.84
CA ARG A 10 2.49 -8.47 11.65
C ARG A 10 1.27 -8.99 10.90
N ARG A 11 0.55 -8.09 10.22
CA ARG A 11 -0.63 -8.46 9.42
C ARG A 11 -0.25 -9.34 8.22
N SER A 12 0.86 -9.00 7.54
CA SER A 12 1.38 -9.80 6.42
C SER A 12 1.79 -11.20 6.89
N PHE A 13 2.39 -11.30 8.09
CA PHE A 13 2.75 -12.59 8.68
C PHE A 13 1.52 -13.45 9.01
N LEU A 14 0.46 -12.86 9.57
CA LEU A 14 -0.79 -13.57 9.82
C LEU A 14 -1.45 -14.09 8.53
N MET A 15 -1.50 -13.24 7.49
CA MET A 15 -2.03 -13.64 6.19
C MET A 15 -1.18 -14.73 5.53
N PHE A 16 0.14 -14.64 5.65
CA PHE A 16 1.08 -15.66 5.18
C PHE A 16 0.81 -17.01 5.84
N SER A 17 0.70 -17.05 7.18
CA SER A 17 0.43 -18.27 7.94
C SER A 17 -0.91 -18.89 7.56
N LEU A 18 -1.96 -18.08 7.40
CA LEU A 18 -3.28 -18.52 6.98
C LEU A 18 -3.24 -19.09 5.54
N SER A 19 -2.56 -18.41 4.62
CA SER A 19 -2.42 -18.88 3.24
C SER A 19 -1.66 -20.21 3.15
N ILE A 20 -0.60 -20.40 3.95
CA ILE A 20 0.11 -21.69 4.04
C ILE A 20 -0.82 -22.78 4.56
N LEU A 21 -1.60 -22.51 5.61
CA LEU A 21 -2.54 -23.47 6.15
C LEU A 21 -3.54 -23.96 5.08
N PHE A 22 -4.06 -23.03 4.26
CA PHE A 22 -4.97 -23.39 3.16
C PHE A 22 -4.28 -24.19 2.06
N VAL A 23 -3.04 -23.84 1.68
CA VAL A 23 -2.27 -24.60 0.69
C VAL A 23 -2.01 -26.02 1.21
N VAL A 24 -1.54 -26.17 2.44
CA VAL A 24 -1.30 -27.49 3.05
C VAL A 24 -2.58 -28.31 3.12
N SER A 25 -3.70 -27.70 3.58
CA SER A 25 -5.00 -28.36 3.63
C SER A 25 -5.49 -28.82 2.24
N GLY A 26 -5.20 -28.03 1.20
CA GLY A 26 -5.50 -28.38 -0.19
C GLY A 26 -4.69 -29.57 -0.72
N PHE A 27 -3.52 -29.87 -0.15
CA PHE A 27 -2.72 -31.05 -0.53
C PHE A 27 -3.14 -32.33 0.20
N LEU A 28 -3.79 -32.26 1.36
CA LEU A 28 -4.17 -33.45 2.14
C LEU A 28 -5.00 -34.48 1.35
N PRO A 29 -5.99 -34.12 0.50
CA PRO A 29 -6.73 -35.08 -0.30
C PRO A 29 -5.84 -35.84 -1.31
N PHE A 30 -4.82 -35.19 -1.85
CA PHE A 30 -3.88 -35.84 -2.79
C PHE A 30 -2.96 -36.85 -2.10
N LEU A 31 -2.73 -36.66 -0.78
CA LEU A 31 -1.98 -37.60 0.06
C LEU A 31 -2.86 -38.76 0.60
N GLY A 32 -4.11 -38.85 0.17
CA GLY A 32 -5.05 -39.88 0.65
C GLY A 32 -5.62 -39.66 2.05
N MET A 33 -5.39 -38.49 2.64
CA MET A 33 -5.87 -38.09 3.97
C MET A 33 -7.18 -37.27 3.91
N GLY A 34 -7.99 -37.44 2.88
CA GLY A 34 -9.25 -36.70 2.70
C GLY A 34 -10.48 -37.54 3.07
N LEU A 35 -11.59 -36.87 3.40
CA LEU A 35 -12.90 -37.47 3.63
C LEU A 35 -13.44 -38.11 2.33
N ARG A 36 -13.13 -39.36 2.10
CA ARG A 36 -13.38 -40.10 0.85
C ARG A 36 -14.80 -40.70 0.77
N GLU A 37 -15.68 -40.39 1.69
CA GLU A 37 -17.02 -41.01 1.77
C GLU A 37 -18.16 -40.01 1.54
N SER A 38 -18.18 -39.31 0.38
CA SER A 38 -19.43 -38.66 -0.02
C SER A 38 -19.89 -39.20 -1.36
N ARG A 39 -21.06 -39.87 -1.38
CA ARG A 39 -21.71 -40.50 -2.54
C ARG A 39 -22.08 -39.54 -3.70
N ARG A 40 -21.75 -38.23 -3.59
CA ARG A 40 -21.96 -37.20 -4.62
C ARG A 40 -20.66 -36.51 -5.06
N TYR A 41 -19.61 -37.27 -5.16
CA TYR A 41 -18.34 -36.77 -5.65
C TYR A 41 -18.40 -36.57 -7.15
N VAL A 42 -18.28 -35.31 -7.62
CA VAL A 42 -18.05 -34.95 -9.02
C VAL A 42 -16.56 -34.64 -9.16
N PRO A 43 -15.73 -35.65 -9.56
CA PRO A 43 -14.28 -35.54 -9.42
C PRO A 43 -13.69 -34.34 -10.16
N VAL A 44 -14.12 -34.07 -11.39
CA VAL A 44 -13.56 -33.00 -12.23
C VAL A 44 -13.80 -31.60 -11.65
N PHE A 45 -15.00 -31.34 -11.12
CA PHE A 45 -15.30 -30.02 -10.53
C PHE A 45 -14.54 -29.81 -9.23
N HIS A 46 -14.44 -30.82 -8.40
CA HIS A 46 -13.72 -30.77 -7.15
C HIS A 46 -12.23 -30.51 -7.37
N ASP A 47 -11.61 -31.25 -8.30
CA ASP A 47 -10.19 -31.09 -8.60
C ASP A 47 -9.89 -29.71 -9.19
N ALA A 48 -10.76 -29.19 -10.07
CA ALA A 48 -10.62 -27.84 -10.60
C ALA A 48 -10.69 -26.76 -9.52
N VAL A 49 -11.61 -26.88 -8.55
CA VAL A 49 -11.71 -25.94 -7.42
C VAL A 49 -10.47 -26.04 -6.53
N PHE A 50 -9.94 -27.23 -6.25
CA PHE A 50 -8.72 -27.40 -5.47
C PHE A 50 -7.51 -26.79 -6.15
N ILE A 51 -7.33 -27.02 -7.44
CA ILE A 51 -6.22 -26.42 -8.21
C ILE A 51 -6.34 -24.91 -8.18
N ALA A 52 -7.53 -24.36 -8.42
CA ALA A 52 -7.76 -22.92 -8.34
C ALA A 52 -7.44 -22.33 -6.96
N ALA A 53 -7.82 -23.05 -5.88
CA ALA A 53 -7.51 -22.64 -4.52
C ALA A 53 -5.99 -22.66 -4.25
N ILE A 54 -5.28 -23.71 -4.66
CA ILE A 54 -3.82 -23.80 -4.50
C ILE A 54 -3.13 -22.67 -5.24
N VAL A 55 -3.53 -22.36 -6.48
CA VAL A 55 -2.96 -21.25 -7.26
C VAL A 55 -3.24 -19.92 -6.56
N PHE A 56 -4.47 -19.66 -6.12
CA PHE A 56 -4.86 -18.43 -5.45
C PHE A 56 -4.09 -18.21 -4.14
N PHE A 57 -4.08 -19.21 -3.26
CA PHE A 57 -3.39 -19.10 -1.98
C PHE A 57 -1.87 -19.17 -2.14
N GLY A 58 -1.34 -19.92 -3.11
CA GLY A 58 0.07 -19.92 -3.46
C GLY A 58 0.55 -18.54 -3.93
N PHE A 59 -0.24 -17.84 -4.73
CA PHE A 59 0.00 -16.44 -5.07
C PHE A 59 -0.02 -15.55 -3.83
N GLY A 60 -0.97 -15.75 -2.91
CA GLY A 60 -1.03 -15.05 -1.63
C GLY A 60 0.22 -15.25 -0.78
N VAL A 61 0.72 -16.49 -0.68
CA VAL A 61 2.00 -16.81 -0.01
C VAL A 61 3.15 -16.01 -0.63
N TRP A 62 3.27 -16.01 -1.95
CA TRP A 62 4.33 -15.30 -2.67
C TRP A 62 4.31 -13.79 -2.42
N VAL A 63 3.12 -13.15 -2.48
CA VAL A 63 2.95 -11.72 -2.23
C VAL A 63 3.31 -11.37 -0.78
N CYS A 64 2.84 -12.15 0.19
CA CYS A 64 3.14 -11.95 1.60
C CYS A 64 4.63 -12.13 1.88
N LEU A 65 5.26 -13.15 1.31
CA LEU A 65 6.69 -13.41 1.46
C LEU A 65 7.53 -12.25 0.92
N LYS A 66 7.20 -11.76 -0.28
CA LYS A 66 7.84 -10.57 -0.86
C LYS A 66 7.73 -9.34 0.06
N THR A 67 6.57 -9.14 0.68
CA THR A 67 6.34 -8.03 1.62
C THR A 67 7.14 -8.19 2.92
N ILE A 68 7.18 -9.42 3.47
CA ILE A 68 7.92 -9.73 4.71
C ILE A 68 9.42 -9.58 4.50
N LEU A 69 9.95 -10.05 3.36
CA LEU A 69 11.38 -9.98 3.03
C LEU A 69 11.82 -8.58 2.57
N SER A 70 10.88 -7.70 2.19
CA SER A 70 11.23 -6.34 1.81
C SER A 70 11.89 -5.59 2.98
N THR A 71 13.08 -5.06 2.74
CA THR A 71 13.82 -4.20 3.68
C THR A 71 13.56 -2.72 3.44
N LYS A 72 12.92 -2.38 2.31
CA LYS A 72 12.63 -0.98 1.97
C LYS A 72 11.61 -0.37 2.93
N PRO A 73 11.80 0.89 3.35
CA PRO A 73 10.79 1.60 4.14
C PRO A 73 9.50 1.72 3.31
N ALA A 74 8.34 1.65 3.98
CA ALA A 74 7.05 1.82 3.31
C ALA A 74 6.85 3.28 2.87
N VAL A 75 7.22 4.22 3.74
CA VAL A 75 7.18 5.65 3.46
C VAL A 75 8.52 6.25 3.86
N SER A 76 9.09 7.07 2.99
CA SER A 76 10.31 7.84 3.28
C SER A 76 10.03 9.33 3.07
N ILE A 77 10.55 10.14 3.97
CA ILE A 77 10.43 11.60 3.90
C ILE A 77 11.83 12.19 3.73
N SER A 78 11.98 13.04 2.74
CA SER A 78 13.24 13.68 2.37
C SER A 78 13.04 15.18 2.16
N GLU A 79 14.12 15.91 1.94
CA GLU A 79 14.08 17.33 1.56
C GLU A 79 13.35 17.59 0.25
N LYS A 80 13.32 16.61 -0.64
CA LYS A 80 12.66 16.71 -1.96
C LYS A 80 11.16 16.42 -1.92
N GLY A 81 10.71 15.61 -0.95
CA GLY A 81 9.30 15.18 -0.90
C GLY A 81 9.08 13.92 -0.08
N ILE A 82 7.90 13.35 -0.26
CA ILE A 82 7.44 12.10 0.35
C ILE A 82 7.53 11.00 -0.70
N CYS A 83 8.15 9.88 -0.36
CA CYS A 83 8.16 8.70 -1.20
C CYS A 83 7.31 7.59 -0.56
N ASP A 84 6.18 7.26 -1.19
CA ASP A 84 5.41 6.06 -0.89
C ASP A 84 5.96 4.89 -1.73
N ASN A 85 6.83 4.11 -1.12
CA ASN A 85 7.49 2.98 -1.78
C ASN A 85 6.54 1.78 -2.02
N VAL A 86 5.34 1.82 -1.44
CA VAL A 86 4.35 0.73 -1.58
C VAL A 86 3.47 0.94 -2.80
N SER A 87 2.99 2.18 -2.99
CA SER A 87 1.89 2.42 -3.93
C SER A 87 2.20 3.48 -4.98
N PHE A 88 2.70 4.64 -4.59
CA PHE A 88 2.65 5.82 -5.47
C PHE A 88 4.01 6.28 -5.99
N GLY A 89 5.08 6.04 -5.22
CA GLY A 89 6.42 6.54 -5.51
C GLY A 89 6.66 7.93 -4.94
N MET A 90 7.53 8.71 -5.60
CA MET A 90 7.96 10.02 -5.14
C MET A 90 6.93 11.10 -5.45
N ILE A 91 6.61 11.89 -4.43
CA ILE A 91 5.74 13.07 -4.47
C ILE A 91 6.59 14.25 -4.02
N GLU A 92 6.81 15.20 -4.90
CA GLU A 92 7.61 16.37 -4.63
C GLU A 92 6.85 17.38 -3.75
N TRP A 93 7.57 18.06 -2.81
CA TRP A 93 6.93 19.02 -1.91
C TRP A 93 6.29 20.20 -2.64
N GLU A 94 6.78 20.55 -3.82
CA GLU A 94 6.25 21.65 -4.61
C GLU A 94 4.86 21.36 -5.18
N ASP A 95 4.56 20.08 -5.43
CA ASP A 95 3.27 19.64 -5.95
C ASP A 95 2.25 19.40 -4.83
N VAL A 96 2.64 19.52 -3.55
CA VAL A 96 1.75 19.28 -2.41
C VAL A 96 0.94 20.54 -2.08
N ALA A 97 -0.39 20.44 -2.17
CA ALA A 97 -1.34 21.46 -1.76
C ALA A 97 -1.70 21.37 -0.27
N GLY A 98 -1.65 20.17 0.32
CA GLY A 98 -1.98 19.98 1.72
C GLY A 98 -2.16 18.51 2.12
N PHE A 99 -2.59 18.32 3.38
CA PHE A 99 -2.81 17.01 3.98
C PHE A 99 -4.15 16.95 4.69
N ARG A 100 -4.86 15.83 4.53
CA ARG A 100 -6.14 15.59 5.21
C ARG A 100 -6.19 14.17 5.76
N LYS A 101 -6.71 14.00 6.97
CA LYS A 101 -7.04 12.69 7.53
C LYS A 101 -8.38 12.23 7.01
N VAL A 102 -8.50 10.95 6.71
CA VAL A 102 -9.79 10.32 6.40
C VAL A 102 -9.80 8.90 6.95
N ARG A 103 -10.97 8.48 7.37
CA ARG A 103 -11.23 7.10 7.79
C ARG A 103 -12.20 6.46 6.82
N VAL A 104 -11.74 5.40 6.15
CA VAL A 104 -12.53 4.66 5.15
C VAL A 104 -12.63 3.21 5.60
N GLN A 105 -13.84 2.68 5.77
CA GLN A 105 -14.07 1.29 6.19
C GLN A 105 -13.26 0.86 7.42
N LYS A 106 -13.25 1.71 8.47
CA LYS A 106 -12.49 1.51 9.71
C LYS A 106 -10.95 1.51 9.55
N GLN A 107 -10.46 1.94 8.40
CA GLN A 107 -9.02 2.09 8.14
C GLN A 107 -8.65 3.57 8.05
N ASP A 108 -7.52 3.92 8.63
CA ASP A 108 -7.06 5.30 8.71
C ASP A 108 -6.08 5.60 7.57
N TYR A 109 -6.32 6.71 6.87
CA TYR A 109 -5.54 7.18 5.73
C TYR A 109 -5.13 8.63 5.90
N ILE A 110 -3.95 8.97 5.41
CA ILE A 110 -3.54 10.34 5.14
C ILE A 110 -3.66 10.59 3.64
N LEU A 111 -4.47 11.56 3.27
CA LEU A 111 -4.58 12.07 1.92
C LEU A 111 -3.54 13.14 1.70
N ILE A 112 -2.76 13.03 0.64
CA ILE A 112 -1.86 14.07 0.16
C ILE A 112 -2.56 14.78 -0.99
N LEU A 113 -3.00 16.01 -0.74
CA LEU A 113 -3.64 16.83 -1.76
C LEU A 113 -2.57 17.37 -2.69
N LEU A 114 -2.79 17.28 -3.99
CA LEU A 114 -1.84 17.70 -5.02
C LEU A 114 -2.38 18.90 -5.79
N GLU A 115 -1.48 19.83 -6.15
CA GLU A 115 -1.79 20.97 -7.05
C GLU A 115 -2.12 20.48 -8.47
N ASN A 116 -1.35 19.49 -8.96
CA ASN A 116 -1.54 18.90 -10.28
C ASN A 116 -1.56 17.36 -10.18
N PRO A 117 -2.70 16.75 -9.87
CA PRO A 117 -2.80 15.29 -9.71
C PRO A 117 -2.62 14.52 -11.02
N GLU A 118 -2.95 15.11 -12.18
CA GLU A 118 -2.85 14.48 -13.49
C GLU A 118 -1.41 14.12 -13.83
N LYS A 119 -0.44 14.99 -13.53
CA LYS A 119 1.02 14.76 -13.67
C LYS A 119 1.48 13.42 -13.09
N TYR A 120 0.83 13.01 -12.01
CA TYR A 120 1.17 11.77 -11.30
C TYR A 120 0.38 10.58 -11.81
N ILE A 121 -0.88 10.76 -12.20
CA ILE A 121 -1.76 9.69 -12.70
C ILE A 121 -1.24 9.15 -14.04
N GLU A 122 -0.80 10.01 -14.93
CA GLU A 122 -0.31 9.67 -16.28
C GLU A 122 0.90 8.75 -16.30
N LYS A 123 1.68 8.72 -15.21
CA LYS A 123 2.85 7.83 -15.06
C LYS A 123 2.49 6.34 -14.96
N PHE A 124 1.22 6.02 -14.73
CA PHE A 124 0.76 4.65 -14.50
C PHE A 124 0.07 4.06 -15.73
N ASN A 125 -0.07 2.73 -15.74
CA ASN A 125 -0.80 2.02 -16.79
C ASN A 125 -2.32 2.30 -16.72
N PHE A 126 -3.05 2.04 -17.79
CA PHE A 126 -4.47 2.33 -17.97
C PHE A 126 -5.35 1.86 -16.79
N PHE A 127 -5.18 0.63 -16.32
CA PHE A 127 -5.99 0.10 -15.21
C PHE A 127 -5.77 0.87 -13.92
N ARG A 128 -4.53 1.24 -13.65
CA ARG A 128 -4.16 1.98 -12.46
C ARG A 128 -4.58 3.45 -12.54
N GLN A 129 -4.49 4.07 -13.72
CA GLN A 129 -5.04 5.40 -13.96
C GLN A 129 -6.53 5.47 -13.65
N LYS A 130 -7.30 4.45 -14.09
CA LYS A 130 -8.74 4.38 -13.80
C LYS A 130 -9.04 4.34 -12.31
N TRP A 131 -8.26 3.56 -11.55
CA TRP A 131 -8.35 3.51 -10.09
C TRP A 131 -7.97 4.83 -9.43
N LEU A 132 -6.87 5.46 -9.84
CA LEU A 132 -6.40 6.73 -9.30
C LEU A 132 -7.37 7.88 -9.63
N ASN A 133 -7.97 7.88 -10.82
CA ASN A 133 -9.02 8.82 -11.19
C ASN A 133 -10.30 8.63 -10.35
N PHE A 134 -10.65 7.40 -10.01
CA PHE A 134 -11.74 7.14 -9.07
C PHE A 134 -11.44 7.74 -7.69
N ASN A 135 -10.22 7.53 -7.17
CA ASN A 135 -9.80 8.11 -5.89
C ASN A 135 -9.80 9.64 -5.94
N LEU A 136 -9.32 10.24 -7.04
CA LEU A 136 -9.34 11.69 -7.25
C LEU A 136 -10.76 12.25 -7.18
N LYS A 137 -11.73 11.61 -7.86
CA LYS A 137 -13.14 12.03 -7.83
C LYS A 137 -13.77 11.87 -6.44
N GLN A 138 -13.46 10.78 -5.74
CA GLN A 138 -14.07 10.44 -4.45
C GLN A 138 -13.48 11.21 -3.27
N TYR A 139 -12.16 11.43 -3.27
CA TYR A 139 -11.42 11.95 -2.12
C TYR A 139 -10.70 13.28 -2.39
N GLY A 140 -10.70 13.75 -3.65
CA GLY A 140 -10.01 14.97 -4.07
C GLY A 140 -8.52 14.80 -4.29
N THR A 141 -8.00 13.56 -4.25
CA THR A 141 -6.61 13.23 -4.51
C THR A 141 -6.46 11.76 -4.92
N PRO A 142 -5.50 11.43 -5.81
CA PRO A 142 -5.17 10.05 -6.11
C PRO A 142 -4.30 9.40 -5.02
N VAL A 143 -3.65 10.20 -4.15
CA VAL A 143 -2.65 9.73 -3.19
C VAL A 143 -3.25 9.53 -1.81
N MET A 144 -3.25 8.27 -1.37
CA MET A 144 -3.77 7.84 -0.08
C MET A 144 -2.75 6.93 0.62
N ILE A 145 -2.14 7.39 1.70
CA ILE A 145 -1.24 6.59 2.53
C ILE A 145 -2.04 5.88 3.60
N HIS A 146 -2.05 4.55 3.57
CA HIS A 146 -2.72 3.72 4.58
C HIS A 146 -1.84 3.60 5.84
N THR A 147 -2.22 4.30 6.90
CA THR A 147 -1.41 4.36 8.13
C THR A 147 -1.51 3.11 9.00
N GLY A 148 -2.62 2.37 8.94
CA GLY A 148 -2.79 1.13 9.71
C GLY A 148 -1.80 0.01 9.39
N ASN A 149 -1.08 0.11 8.27
CA ASN A 149 -0.02 -0.83 7.89
C ASN A 149 1.40 -0.30 8.17
N LEU A 150 1.53 0.84 8.85
CA LEU A 150 2.82 1.44 9.19
C LEU A 150 3.16 1.21 10.67
N LYS A 151 4.45 1.35 11.00
CA LYS A 151 4.96 1.32 12.38
C LYS A 151 4.95 2.71 13.01
N ILE A 152 3.96 3.51 12.69
CA ILE A 152 3.78 4.87 13.19
C ILE A 152 2.29 5.16 13.27
N ASP A 153 1.87 5.98 14.22
CA ASP A 153 0.49 6.43 14.33
C ASP A 153 0.13 7.47 13.27
N GLN A 154 -1.16 7.57 12.94
CA GLN A 154 -1.65 8.50 11.91
C GLN A 154 -1.35 9.96 12.29
N GLU A 155 -1.54 10.34 13.55
CA GLU A 155 -1.29 11.70 14.02
C GLU A 155 0.19 12.05 13.98
N GLU A 156 1.03 11.13 14.45
CA GLU A 156 2.48 11.30 14.44
C GLU A 156 3.01 11.48 13.02
N LEU A 157 2.59 10.60 12.09
CA LEU A 157 2.97 10.72 10.68
C LEU A 157 2.50 12.05 10.08
N LEU A 158 1.25 12.45 10.34
CA LEU A 158 0.71 13.70 9.83
C LEU A 158 1.49 14.92 10.36
N ASN A 159 1.88 14.90 11.64
CA ASN A 159 2.66 15.97 12.24
C ASN A 159 4.07 16.07 11.63
N ILE A 160 4.73 14.92 11.40
CA ILE A 160 6.03 14.88 10.72
C ILE A 160 5.93 15.47 9.32
N VAL A 161 4.96 15.01 8.53
CA VAL A 161 4.79 15.44 7.13
C VAL A 161 4.47 16.94 7.04
N ARG A 162 3.60 17.46 7.91
CA ARG A 162 3.26 18.88 7.97
C ARG A 162 4.46 19.73 8.36
N LYS A 163 5.26 19.28 9.33
CA LYS A 163 6.46 19.97 9.78
C LYS A 163 7.48 20.09 8.64
N GLU A 164 7.78 18.99 7.95
CA GLU A 164 8.74 18.98 6.85
C GLU A 164 8.29 19.84 5.66
N TRP A 165 7.00 19.78 5.33
CA TRP A 165 6.42 20.62 4.29
C TRP A 165 6.46 22.12 4.66
N ALA A 166 6.19 22.49 5.90
CA ALA A 166 6.29 23.86 6.37
C ALA A 166 7.75 24.37 6.33
N GLU A 167 8.70 23.50 6.69
CA GLU A 167 10.15 23.78 6.58
C GLU A 167 10.56 24.02 5.12
N TYR A 168 10.13 23.14 4.22
CA TYR A 168 10.36 23.29 2.79
C TYR A 168 9.83 24.64 2.26
N LYS A 169 8.58 25.00 2.58
CA LYS A 169 7.99 26.28 2.16
C LYS A 169 8.76 27.48 2.70
N ARG A 170 9.23 27.41 3.94
CA ARG A 170 10.03 28.46 4.55
C ARG A 170 11.38 28.65 3.83
N ASN A 171 12.06 27.54 3.55
CA ASN A 171 13.35 27.58 2.86
C ASN A 171 13.21 28.14 1.43
N LYS A 172 12.21 27.67 0.67
CA LYS A 172 11.92 28.17 -0.68
C LYS A 172 11.64 29.69 -0.69
N LYS A 173 10.95 30.19 0.34
CA LYS A 173 10.70 31.65 0.48
C LYS A 173 11.96 32.44 0.78
N ASN A 174 12.90 31.90 1.56
CA ASN A 174 14.17 32.54 1.89
C ASN A 174 15.10 32.58 0.65
N ASP A 175 15.19 31.45 -0.08
CA ASP A 175 15.99 31.36 -1.31
C ASP A 175 15.50 32.36 -2.38
N PHE A 176 14.17 32.53 -2.48
CA PHE A 176 13.59 33.52 -3.39
C PHE A 176 13.97 34.97 -3.02
N LYS A 177 13.99 35.30 -1.72
CA LYS A 177 14.39 36.63 -1.25
C LYS A 177 15.87 36.92 -1.50
N SER A 178 16.75 35.93 -1.26
CA SER A 178 18.20 36.09 -1.45
C SER A 178 18.62 36.22 -2.91
N ASN A 179 17.78 35.81 -3.87
CA ASN A 179 18.04 35.94 -5.30
C ASN A 179 17.54 37.25 -5.89
N ILE A 180 16.88 38.12 -5.11
CA ILE A 180 16.34 39.41 -5.54
C ILE A 180 17.20 40.59 -5.01
N GLU A 181 17.99 40.34 -3.97
CA GLU A 181 18.98 41.25 -3.42
C GLU A 181 20.34 41.14 -4.17
#